data_dfaf1e0546ea522cc949156362cd31ff
#
_entry.id   dfaf1e0546ea522cc949156362cd31ff
#
_cell.length_a   1.000
_cell.length_b   1.000
_cell.length_c   1.000
_cell.angle_alpha   90.00
_cell.angle_beta   90.00
_cell.angle_gamma   90.00
#
_symmetry.space_group_name_H-M   'P 1'
#
loop_
_entity.id
_entity.type
_entity.pdbx_description
1 polymer ?
#
loop_
_entity_poly.entity_id
_entity_poly.type
_entity_poly.pdbx_seq_one_letter_code
_entity_poly.pdbx_strand_id
1 'polypeptide(L)'
;FLNVLKEAGVEEQTSARHIIKIDETLSVQDKTSSITIVPAEKFSILYRIDYDCPAIGREEFEIEPDRDSFEREIAPARTFCLKKEAEALLAAGFGQGATLENTLVMDDSGPVGTTLRFSNEPVRHKILDLIGDLYLLGMPIVGKVTAERSGHSLNAKMVRKIYEKYSEKIKAA
;
A
#
# COMPACT_ATOMS: atom_id res chain seq x y z
N PHE A 1 3.18 -15.77 -3.58
CA PHE A 1 1.98 -15.59 -4.44
C PHE A 1 2.36 -15.19 -5.86
N LEU A 2 3.16 -14.14 -6.07
CA LEU A 2 3.50 -13.64 -7.40
C LEU A 2 4.13 -14.70 -8.30
N ASN A 3 5.07 -15.49 -7.79
CA ASN A 3 5.71 -16.59 -8.55
C ASN A 3 4.69 -17.63 -9.01
N VAL A 4 3.75 -18.03 -8.14
CA VAL A 4 2.69 -18.99 -8.49
C VAL A 4 1.79 -18.42 -9.60
N LEU A 5 1.44 -17.12 -9.55
CA LEU A 5 0.68 -16.49 -10.62
C LEU A 5 1.45 -16.43 -11.94
N LYS A 6 2.76 -16.19 -11.88
CA LYS A 6 3.63 -16.20 -13.08
C LYS A 6 3.74 -17.59 -13.70
N GLU A 7 3.88 -18.63 -12.86
CA GLU A 7 3.91 -20.03 -13.30
C GLU A 7 2.59 -20.48 -13.94
N ALA A 8 1.46 -20.01 -13.38
CA ALA A 8 0.13 -20.25 -13.94
C ALA A 8 -0.11 -19.56 -15.29
N GLY A 9 0.65 -18.50 -15.57
CA GLY A 9 0.52 -17.70 -16.77
C GLY A 9 -0.59 -16.64 -16.68
N VAL A 10 -0.63 -15.76 -17.68
CA VAL A 10 -1.62 -14.69 -17.82
C VAL A 10 -2.23 -14.78 -19.22
N GLU A 11 -3.55 -14.81 -19.29
CA GLU A 11 -4.30 -14.74 -20.54
C GLU A 11 -4.91 -13.34 -20.69
N GLU A 12 -4.62 -12.67 -21.80
CA GLU A 12 -5.20 -11.37 -22.12
C GLU A 12 -6.65 -11.53 -22.58
N GLN A 13 -7.55 -10.80 -21.96
CA GLN A 13 -8.96 -10.76 -22.35
C GLN A 13 -9.17 -9.72 -23.43
N THR A 14 -10.14 -9.96 -24.33
CA THR A 14 -10.49 -9.04 -25.41
C THR A 14 -11.34 -7.85 -24.95
N SER A 15 -11.97 -7.95 -23.78
CA SER A 15 -12.78 -6.89 -23.20
C SER A 15 -11.91 -5.77 -22.63
N ALA A 16 -12.26 -4.52 -22.93
CA ALA A 16 -11.60 -3.36 -22.35
C ALA A 16 -11.82 -3.34 -20.82
N ARG A 17 -10.78 -3.05 -20.07
CA ARG A 17 -10.87 -2.92 -18.63
C ARG A 17 -11.52 -1.59 -18.26
N HIS A 18 -12.54 -1.63 -17.44
CA HIS A 18 -13.13 -0.43 -16.88
C HIS A 18 -12.17 0.19 -15.86
N ILE A 19 -12.04 1.52 -15.88
CA ILE A 19 -11.18 2.30 -14.99
C ILE A 19 -11.94 3.48 -14.40
N ILE A 20 -11.58 3.88 -13.19
CA ILE A 20 -12.06 5.10 -12.55
C ILE A 20 -11.03 6.20 -12.82
N LYS A 21 -11.32 7.11 -13.76
CA LYS A 21 -10.50 8.31 -13.96
C LYS A 21 -10.94 9.37 -12.95
N ILE A 22 -10.03 9.75 -12.06
CA ILE A 22 -10.25 10.83 -11.07
C ILE A 22 -10.32 12.15 -11.84
N ASP A 23 -11.44 12.87 -11.69
CA ASP A 23 -11.73 14.12 -12.39
C ASP A 23 -11.76 15.35 -11.45
N GLU A 24 -11.71 15.12 -10.14
CA GLU A 24 -11.59 16.17 -9.13
C GLU A 24 -10.73 15.72 -7.95
N THR A 25 -10.26 16.66 -7.14
CA THR A 25 -9.48 16.35 -5.93
C THR A 25 -10.36 15.74 -4.84
N LEU A 26 -9.97 14.56 -4.36
CA LEU A 26 -10.57 13.90 -3.20
C LEU A 26 -9.54 13.83 -2.07
N SER A 27 -9.97 14.18 -0.85
CA SER A 27 -9.09 14.09 0.32
C SER A 27 -9.82 13.50 1.51
N VAL A 28 -9.11 12.71 2.30
CA VAL A 28 -9.50 12.25 3.63
C VAL A 28 -8.34 12.48 4.58
N GLN A 29 -8.66 12.80 5.84
CA GLN A 29 -7.65 13.03 6.86
C GLN A 29 -8.16 12.63 8.23
N ASP A 30 -7.23 12.37 9.12
CA ASP A 30 -7.44 12.35 10.57
C ASP A 30 -6.37 13.23 11.24
N LYS A 31 -6.16 13.10 12.58
CA LYS A 31 -5.30 14.02 13.34
C LYS A 31 -3.89 14.20 12.76
N THR A 32 -3.28 13.15 12.24
CA THR A 32 -1.87 13.13 11.84
C THR A 32 -1.62 12.48 10.48
N SER A 33 -2.66 11.98 9.84
CA SER A 33 -2.56 11.22 8.61
C SER A 33 -3.48 11.78 7.54
N SER A 34 -3.08 11.70 6.28
CA SER A 34 -3.89 12.18 5.16
C SER A 34 -3.70 11.32 3.93
N ILE A 35 -4.73 11.31 3.08
CA ILE A 35 -4.66 10.81 1.71
C ILE A 35 -5.35 11.83 0.83
N THR A 36 -4.69 12.22 -0.24
CA THR A 36 -5.25 13.08 -1.29
C THR A 36 -5.05 12.40 -2.63
N ILE A 37 -6.08 12.39 -3.45
CA ILE A 37 -6.01 11.93 -4.84
C ILE A 37 -6.39 13.11 -5.73
N VAL A 38 -5.56 13.41 -6.72
CA VAL A 38 -5.80 14.47 -7.70
C VAL A 38 -5.88 13.90 -9.12
N PRO A 39 -6.57 14.59 -10.04
CA PRO A 39 -6.55 14.23 -11.46
C PRO A 39 -5.12 14.11 -12.00
N ALA A 40 -4.87 13.05 -12.76
CA ALA A 40 -3.59 12.83 -13.46
C ALA A 40 -3.82 11.94 -14.70
N GLU A 41 -2.85 11.88 -15.60
CA GLU A 41 -2.95 11.03 -16.78
C GLU A 41 -2.59 9.56 -16.50
N LYS A 42 -1.87 9.30 -15.39
CA LYS A 42 -1.47 7.97 -14.97
C LYS A 42 -1.78 7.75 -13.50
N PHE A 43 -1.78 6.49 -13.07
CA PHE A 43 -1.80 6.15 -11.66
C PHE A 43 -0.40 6.29 -11.09
N SER A 44 -0.24 7.12 -10.07
CA SER A 44 1.01 7.26 -9.32
C SER A 44 0.73 7.41 -7.83
N ILE A 45 1.69 7.00 -7.03
CA ILE A 45 1.62 7.06 -5.56
C ILE A 45 2.88 7.71 -5.03
N LEU A 46 2.71 8.76 -4.22
CA LEU A 46 3.72 9.30 -3.32
C LEU A 46 3.30 8.97 -1.90
N TYR A 47 4.11 8.21 -1.18
CA TYR A 47 3.83 7.82 0.19
C TYR A 47 4.90 8.33 1.14
N ARG A 48 4.50 8.90 2.27
CA ARG A 48 5.36 9.37 3.36
C ARG A 48 5.01 8.66 4.65
N ILE A 49 6.03 8.21 5.35
CA ILE A 49 5.93 7.69 6.71
C ILE A 49 6.79 8.53 7.66
N ASP A 50 6.44 8.49 8.93
CA ASP A 50 7.20 9.13 10.00
C ASP A 50 6.94 8.33 11.29
N TYR A 51 7.93 7.52 11.68
CA TYR A 51 7.85 6.64 12.84
C TYR A 51 8.81 7.13 13.93
N ASP A 52 8.35 7.05 15.18
CA ASP A 52 9.19 7.25 16.37
C ASP A 52 10.03 5.99 16.63
N CYS A 53 10.89 5.68 15.67
CA CYS A 53 11.86 4.59 15.66
C CYS A 53 13.03 5.05 14.79
N PRO A 54 14.22 5.31 15.35
CA PRO A 54 15.35 5.90 14.62
C PRO A 54 15.76 5.13 13.36
N ALA A 55 15.59 3.81 13.36
CA ALA A 55 15.92 2.97 12.22
C ALA A 55 14.92 3.05 11.06
N ILE A 56 13.74 3.65 11.26
CA ILE A 56 12.75 3.93 10.21
C ILE A 56 12.71 5.44 9.97
N GLY A 57 12.38 6.23 11.01
CA GLY A 57 12.29 7.67 10.96
C GLY A 57 11.29 8.15 9.90
N ARG A 58 11.76 9.11 9.09
CA ARG A 58 11.01 9.65 7.94
C ARG A 58 11.51 9.01 6.66
N GLU A 59 10.58 8.39 5.93
CA GLU A 59 10.83 7.85 4.59
C GLU A 59 9.78 8.36 3.62
N GLU A 60 10.20 8.48 2.37
CA GLU A 60 9.34 8.83 1.25
C GLU A 60 9.66 7.93 0.06
N PHE A 61 8.63 7.51 -0.66
CA PHE A 61 8.80 6.80 -1.91
C PHE A 61 7.69 7.17 -2.90
N GLU A 62 8.08 7.46 -4.14
CA GLU A 62 7.15 7.75 -5.26
C GLU A 62 7.31 6.70 -6.35
N ILE A 63 6.18 6.23 -6.89
CA ILE A 63 6.15 5.22 -7.95
C ILE A 63 4.94 5.41 -8.87
N GLU A 64 5.14 5.18 -10.16
CA GLU A 64 4.09 4.88 -11.14
C GLU A 64 4.06 3.35 -11.32
N PRO A 65 3.20 2.60 -10.60
CA PRO A 65 3.27 1.14 -10.61
C PRO A 65 2.71 0.59 -11.92
N ASP A 66 3.56 -0.06 -12.67
CA ASP A 66 3.22 -1.01 -13.71
C ASP A 66 3.52 -2.45 -13.24
N ARG A 67 3.36 -3.44 -14.11
CA ARG A 67 3.61 -4.84 -13.76
C ARG A 67 5.04 -5.07 -13.28
N ASP A 68 6.01 -4.53 -14.02
CA ASP A 68 7.44 -4.80 -13.77
C ASP A 68 7.96 -4.04 -12.55
N SER A 69 7.57 -2.77 -12.39
CA SER A 69 7.93 -1.95 -11.25
C SER A 69 7.25 -2.43 -9.96
N PHE A 70 5.98 -2.86 -10.03
CA PHE A 70 5.30 -3.47 -8.89
C PHE A 70 6.02 -4.74 -8.42
N GLU A 71 6.38 -5.63 -9.35
CA GLU A 71 7.10 -6.87 -9.05
C GLU A 71 8.47 -6.61 -8.42
N ARG A 72 9.22 -5.67 -8.97
CA ARG A 72 10.59 -5.38 -8.56
C ARG A 72 10.67 -4.51 -7.31
N GLU A 73 9.79 -3.51 -7.19
CA GLU A 73 9.94 -2.43 -6.21
C GLU A 73 8.95 -2.54 -5.01
N ILE A 74 7.80 -3.20 -5.19
CA ILE A 74 6.73 -3.21 -4.19
C ILE A 74 6.46 -4.61 -3.63
N ALA A 75 6.26 -5.59 -4.49
CA ALA A 75 5.86 -6.94 -4.06
C ALA A 75 6.84 -7.62 -3.08
N PRO A 76 8.16 -7.38 -3.12
CA PRO A 76 9.09 -7.96 -2.16
C PRO A 76 9.06 -7.33 -0.78
N ALA A 77 8.45 -6.14 -0.60
CA ALA A 77 8.47 -5.42 0.66
C ALA A 77 7.61 -6.13 1.72
N ARG A 78 8.25 -6.54 2.81
CA ARG A 78 7.62 -7.26 3.92
C ARG A 78 6.83 -6.30 4.82
N THR A 79 5.77 -6.82 5.44
CA THR A 79 5.11 -6.14 6.55
C THR A 79 6.07 -5.95 7.73
N PHE A 80 5.77 -4.99 8.60
CA PHE A 80 6.63 -4.68 9.73
C PHE A 80 5.82 -4.31 10.98
N CYS A 81 6.44 -4.53 12.13
CA CYS A 81 5.99 -4.00 13.42
C CYS A 81 7.20 -3.48 14.21
N LEU A 82 6.94 -2.60 15.17
CA LEU A 82 7.98 -2.19 16.12
C LEU A 82 8.17 -3.27 17.17
N LYS A 83 9.40 -3.52 17.58
CA LYS A 83 9.74 -4.53 18.60
C LYS A 83 8.95 -4.33 19.89
N LYS A 84 8.77 -3.07 20.31
CA LYS A 84 7.94 -2.71 21.48
C LYS A 84 6.47 -3.14 21.38
N GLU A 85 5.99 -3.39 20.16
CA GLU A 85 4.61 -3.82 19.89
C GLU A 85 4.50 -5.32 19.63
N ALA A 86 5.61 -5.96 19.18
CA ALA A 86 5.62 -7.36 18.77
C ALA A 86 5.17 -8.31 19.89
N GLU A 87 5.65 -8.11 21.12
CA GLU A 87 5.27 -8.95 22.27
C GLU A 87 3.78 -8.82 22.60
N ALA A 88 3.25 -7.60 22.57
CA ALA A 88 1.83 -7.35 22.81
C ALA A 88 0.95 -7.95 21.73
N LEU A 89 1.36 -7.86 20.46
CA LEU A 89 0.65 -8.48 19.33
C LEU A 89 0.62 -9.99 19.44
N LEU A 90 1.75 -10.63 19.78
CA LEU A 90 1.83 -12.07 19.98
C LEU A 90 0.96 -12.52 21.18
N ALA A 91 1.00 -11.79 22.30
CA ALA A 91 0.16 -12.07 23.46
C ALA A 91 -1.35 -11.94 23.15
N ALA A 92 -1.72 -11.07 22.23
CA ALA A 92 -3.09 -10.90 21.74
C ALA A 92 -3.49 -11.93 20.65
N GLY A 93 -2.61 -12.89 20.32
CA GLY A 93 -2.86 -13.94 19.32
C GLY A 93 -2.65 -13.53 17.87
N PHE A 94 -2.10 -12.34 17.63
CA PHE A 94 -1.71 -11.91 16.28
C PHE A 94 -0.33 -12.45 15.88
N GLY A 95 -0.02 -12.41 14.60
CA GLY A 95 1.30 -12.74 14.08
C GLY A 95 1.68 -14.23 14.13
N GLN A 96 0.74 -15.16 14.31
CA GLN A 96 1.03 -16.60 14.39
C GLN A 96 1.67 -17.17 13.11
N GLY A 97 1.46 -16.53 11.95
CA GLY A 97 2.11 -16.87 10.69
C GLY A 97 3.33 -16.01 10.35
N ALA A 98 3.76 -15.14 11.28
CA ALA A 98 4.90 -14.26 11.05
C ALA A 98 6.22 -15.04 11.10
N THR A 99 7.07 -14.79 10.10
CA THR A 99 8.44 -15.30 10.02
C THR A 99 9.35 -14.16 9.57
N LEU A 100 10.65 -14.29 9.76
CA LEU A 100 11.62 -13.29 9.27
C LEU A 100 11.63 -13.14 7.74
N GLU A 101 11.04 -14.11 7.02
CA GLU A 101 10.91 -14.06 5.57
C GLU A 101 9.73 -13.18 5.10
N ASN A 102 8.68 -13.03 5.92
CA ASN A 102 7.46 -12.31 5.56
C ASN A 102 7.18 -11.08 6.44
N THR A 103 7.89 -10.92 7.56
CA THR A 103 7.65 -9.86 8.54
C THR A 103 8.96 -9.29 9.06
N LEU A 104 9.04 -7.98 9.16
CA LEU A 104 10.14 -7.27 9.82
C LEU A 104 9.72 -6.90 11.24
N VAL A 105 10.59 -7.20 12.20
CA VAL A 105 10.53 -6.62 13.54
C VAL A 105 11.61 -5.54 13.60
N MET A 106 11.21 -4.29 13.80
CA MET A 106 12.11 -3.13 13.80
C MET A 106 12.37 -2.65 15.22
N ASP A 107 13.62 -2.48 15.59
CA ASP A 107 14.01 -1.74 16.80
C ASP A 107 14.81 -0.48 16.42
N ASP A 108 15.29 0.24 17.41
CA ASP A 108 16.00 1.52 17.21
C ASP A 108 17.30 1.38 16.42
N SER A 109 17.88 0.18 16.36
CA SER A 109 19.13 -0.13 15.65
C SER A 109 18.90 -0.72 14.25
N GLY A 110 17.68 -1.16 13.94
CA GLY A 110 17.34 -1.75 12.64
C GLY A 110 16.44 -2.99 12.72
N PRO A 111 16.39 -3.80 11.66
CA PRO A 111 15.61 -5.03 11.64
C PRO A 111 16.26 -6.10 12.52
N VAL A 112 15.45 -6.73 13.38
CA VAL A 112 15.87 -7.78 14.31
C VAL A 112 15.96 -9.13 13.61
N GLY A 113 17.13 -9.75 13.65
CA GLY A 113 17.38 -11.11 13.14
C GLY A 113 17.34 -11.27 11.62
N THR A 114 17.27 -10.17 10.87
CA THR A 114 17.23 -10.19 9.40
C THR A 114 17.86 -8.92 8.83
N THR A 115 17.87 -8.77 7.52
CA THR A 115 18.29 -7.54 6.82
C THR A 115 17.15 -6.99 5.99
N LEU A 116 17.14 -5.68 5.73
CA LEU A 116 16.21 -5.06 4.82
C LEU A 116 16.44 -5.52 3.38
N ARG A 117 15.37 -5.74 2.61
CA ARG A 117 15.41 -5.97 1.17
C ARG A 117 15.61 -4.68 0.38
N PHE A 118 15.13 -3.56 0.93
CA PHE A 118 15.31 -2.20 0.43
C PHE A 118 15.66 -1.28 1.61
N SER A 119 16.48 -0.28 1.39
CA SER A 119 16.82 0.69 2.44
C SER A 119 15.60 1.40 3.03
N ASN A 120 14.51 1.46 2.27
CA ASN A 120 13.21 2.05 2.61
C ASN A 120 12.08 1.01 2.50
N GLU A 121 12.33 -0.23 2.95
CA GLU A 121 11.34 -1.31 2.87
C GLU A 121 10.02 -0.97 3.59
N PRO A 122 10.00 -0.30 4.76
CA PRO A 122 8.78 0.09 5.43
C PRO A 122 7.83 0.94 4.58
N VAL A 123 8.29 1.99 3.92
CA VAL A 123 7.42 2.83 3.09
C VAL A 123 6.93 2.12 1.84
N ARG A 124 7.74 1.20 1.27
CA ARG A 124 7.31 0.37 0.13
C ARG A 124 6.19 -0.58 0.52
N HIS A 125 6.25 -1.18 1.71
CA HIS A 125 5.16 -1.99 2.24
C HIS A 125 3.89 -1.16 2.46
N LYS A 126 4.00 0.08 2.92
CA LYS A 126 2.84 0.96 3.05
C LYS A 126 2.19 1.30 1.72
N ILE A 127 2.97 1.36 0.63
CA ILE A 127 2.42 1.48 -0.72
C ILE A 127 1.71 0.19 -1.13
N LEU A 128 2.27 -0.99 -0.82
CA LEU A 128 1.61 -2.28 -1.07
C LEU A 128 0.24 -2.36 -0.39
N ASP A 129 0.17 -1.98 0.90
CA ASP A 129 -1.08 -1.89 1.66
C ASP A 129 -2.09 -0.97 0.96
N LEU A 130 -1.65 0.24 0.57
CA LEU A 130 -2.52 1.23 -0.05
C LEU A 130 -3.05 0.76 -1.41
N ILE A 131 -2.21 0.13 -2.24
CA ILE A 131 -2.64 -0.46 -3.51
C ILE A 131 -3.69 -1.54 -3.25
N GLY A 132 -3.44 -2.45 -2.32
CA GLY A 132 -4.38 -3.51 -1.96
C GLY A 132 -5.74 -2.96 -1.49
N ASP A 133 -5.72 -1.96 -0.61
CA ASP A 133 -6.95 -1.32 -0.12
C ASP A 133 -7.71 -0.60 -1.24
N LEU A 134 -7.02 0.11 -2.15
CA LEU A 134 -7.65 0.77 -3.30
C LEU A 134 -8.29 -0.23 -4.27
N TYR A 135 -7.73 -1.44 -4.40
CA TYR A 135 -8.33 -2.50 -5.23
C TYR A 135 -9.67 -3.04 -4.70
N LEU A 136 -10.07 -2.72 -3.46
CA LEU A 136 -11.44 -3.00 -2.96
C LEU A 136 -12.54 -2.29 -3.76
N LEU A 137 -12.18 -1.29 -4.57
CA LEU A 137 -13.10 -0.69 -5.55
C LEU A 137 -13.49 -1.66 -6.67
N GLY A 138 -12.77 -2.79 -6.85
CA GLY A 138 -12.98 -3.73 -7.95
C GLY A 138 -12.48 -3.26 -9.32
N MET A 139 -11.98 -2.03 -9.40
CA MET A 139 -11.51 -1.38 -10.63
C MET A 139 -10.24 -0.58 -10.36
N PRO A 140 -9.29 -0.52 -11.32
CA PRO A 140 -8.16 0.37 -11.20
C PRO A 140 -8.60 1.83 -11.28
N ILE A 141 -7.83 2.69 -10.61
CA ILE A 141 -7.98 4.14 -10.67
C ILE A 141 -6.86 4.76 -11.50
N VAL A 142 -7.14 5.92 -12.11
CA VAL A 142 -6.15 6.79 -12.74
C VAL A 142 -6.19 8.14 -12.04
N GLY A 143 -5.06 8.54 -11.47
CA GLY A 143 -4.90 9.74 -10.66
C GLY A 143 -3.62 9.67 -9.84
N LYS A 144 -3.15 10.80 -9.32
CA LYS A 144 -1.99 10.87 -8.42
C LYS A 144 -2.45 10.82 -6.97
N VAL A 145 -2.01 9.79 -6.25
CA VAL A 145 -2.26 9.59 -4.82
C VAL A 145 -1.09 10.12 -4.02
N THR A 146 -1.35 10.99 -3.06
CA THR A 146 -0.39 11.38 -2.03
C THR A 146 -0.92 10.92 -0.68
N ALA A 147 -0.17 10.05 -0.01
CA ALA A 147 -0.52 9.51 1.29
C ALA A 147 0.55 9.85 2.32
N GLU A 148 0.13 10.30 3.49
CA GLU A 148 1.00 10.62 4.61
C GLU A 148 0.53 9.88 5.85
N ARG A 149 1.39 8.99 6.38
CA ARG A 149 1.17 8.21 7.62
C ARG A 149 -0.15 7.45 7.65
N SER A 150 -0.72 7.13 6.49
CA SER A 150 -2.01 6.44 6.41
C SER A 150 -1.90 4.96 6.81
N GLY A 151 -3.03 4.37 7.09
CA GLY A 151 -3.18 2.94 7.35
C GLY A 151 -4.54 2.47 6.85
N HIS A 152 -4.83 1.18 6.98
CA HIS A 152 -6.05 0.55 6.45
C HIS A 152 -7.34 1.30 6.78
N SER A 153 -7.47 1.85 8.00
CA SER A 153 -8.66 2.62 8.39
C SER A 153 -8.86 3.87 7.54
N LEU A 154 -7.79 4.64 7.28
CA LEU A 154 -7.88 5.85 6.46
C LEU A 154 -7.97 5.49 4.98
N ASN A 155 -7.26 4.45 4.53
CA ASN A 155 -7.36 3.91 3.18
C ASN A 155 -8.80 3.51 2.86
N ALA A 156 -9.47 2.78 3.78
CA ALA A 156 -10.87 2.40 3.64
C ALA A 156 -11.83 3.61 3.56
N LYS A 157 -11.54 4.69 4.30
CA LYS A 157 -12.31 5.95 4.16
C LYS A 157 -12.16 6.56 2.76
N MET A 158 -10.94 6.54 2.21
CA MET A 158 -10.70 7.02 0.84
C MET A 158 -11.42 6.13 -0.19
N VAL A 159 -11.32 4.80 -0.06
CA VAL A 159 -12.06 3.85 -0.91
C VAL A 159 -13.56 4.14 -0.90
N ARG A 160 -14.15 4.32 0.29
CA ARG A 160 -15.56 4.68 0.41
C ARG A 160 -15.89 5.99 -0.27
N LYS A 161 -15.06 7.02 -0.09
CA LYS A 161 -15.26 8.34 -0.73
C LYS A 161 -15.20 8.25 -2.25
N ILE A 162 -14.27 7.46 -2.82
CA ILE A 162 -14.20 7.21 -4.26
C ILE A 162 -15.45 6.45 -4.71
N TYR A 163 -15.84 5.39 -3.99
CA TYR A 163 -17.03 4.60 -4.31
C TYR A 163 -18.29 5.46 -4.33
N GLU A 164 -18.53 6.30 -3.32
CA GLU A 164 -19.67 7.21 -3.26
C GLU A 164 -19.71 8.18 -4.44
N LYS A 165 -18.53 8.73 -4.81
CA LYS A 165 -18.42 9.69 -5.91
C LYS A 165 -18.64 9.04 -7.29
N TYR A 166 -18.08 7.85 -7.50
CA TYR A 166 -18.06 7.18 -8.81
C TYR A 166 -18.97 5.95 -8.87
N SER A 167 -19.93 5.81 -7.95
CA SER A 167 -20.79 4.63 -7.80
C SER A 167 -21.55 4.25 -9.07
N GLU A 168 -22.00 5.23 -9.87
CA GLU A 168 -22.71 4.97 -11.12
C GLU A 168 -21.77 4.32 -12.16
N LYS A 169 -20.51 4.80 -12.27
CA LYS A 169 -19.51 4.22 -13.16
C LYS A 169 -19.11 2.81 -12.72
N ILE A 170 -19.02 2.59 -11.40
CA ILE A 170 -18.67 1.29 -10.82
C ILE A 170 -19.77 0.25 -11.03
N LYS A 171 -21.03 0.64 -10.91
CA LYS A 171 -22.19 -0.25 -11.10
C LYS A 171 -22.48 -0.58 -12.58
N ALA A 172 -22.01 0.26 -13.50
CA ALA A 172 -22.19 0.09 -14.93
C ALA A 172 -21.07 -0.77 -15.59
N ALA A 173 -20.06 -1.15 -14.83
CA ALA A 173 -18.91 -1.96 -15.26
C ALA A 173 -19.13 -3.44 -14.96
#